data_49374c78fba64fd999799e5b091c4d27
#
_entry.id   49374c78fba64fd999799e5b091c4d27
#
_cell.length_a   1.000
_cell.length_b   1.000
_cell.length_c   1.000
_cell.angle_alpha   90.00
_cell.angle_beta   90.00
_cell.angle_gamma   90.00
#
_symmetry.space_group_name_H-M   'P 1'
#
loop_
_entity.id
_entity.type
_entity.pdbx_description
1 polymer ?
#
loop_
_entity_poly.entity_id
_entity_poly.type
_entity_poly.pdbx_seq_one_letter_code
_entity_poly.pdbx_strand_id
1 'polypeptide(L)'
;MRAYAATDVGRIREVNQDYIFCSMEPVGKLPNLFMVADGMGGHKAGDLASRYTVETLTDSIKNSASDNPITIINDAIVEANTKLLEKAAESEQYTGMGTTLVVCTIIGESMYVANVGDSRLYLYDGRLSQITRDHSLVAEMVALGKLGRDEARRHEKKNVITRAIGGAKEIMADFFEACLLYTSDAAD
;
A
#
# COMPACT_ATOMS: atom_id res chain seq x y z
N MET A 1 10.82 -2.41 19.10
CA MET A 1 10.34 -2.91 17.78
C MET A 1 11.55 -3.29 16.93
N ARG A 2 11.41 -4.25 16.00
CA ARG A 2 12.40 -4.57 14.97
C ARG A 2 11.66 -4.66 13.64
N ALA A 3 12.27 -4.18 12.55
CA ALA A 3 11.69 -4.25 11.22
C ALA A 3 12.73 -4.78 10.22
N TYR A 4 12.24 -5.50 9.22
CA TYR A 4 13.04 -5.98 8.09
C TYR A 4 12.28 -5.67 6.81
N ALA A 5 13.02 -5.29 5.78
CA ALA A 5 12.47 -5.06 4.45
C ALA A 5 13.32 -5.82 3.43
N ALA A 6 12.66 -6.44 2.47
CA ALA A 6 13.32 -7.14 1.36
C ALA A 6 12.47 -7.02 0.10
N THR A 7 13.12 -6.85 -1.04
CA THR A 7 12.51 -6.91 -2.36
C THR A 7 13.46 -7.61 -3.31
N ASP A 8 12.93 -8.26 -4.32
CA ASP A 8 13.70 -9.03 -5.29
C ASP A 8 12.99 -9.02 -6.65
N VAL A 9 13.75 -8.86 -7.74
CA VAL A 9 13.20 -8.82 -9.10
C VAL A 9 12.57 -10.17 -9.52
N GLY A 10 12.95 -11.24 -8.84
CA GLY A 10 12.58 -12.59 -9.21
C GLY A 10 13.35 -13.12 -10.42
N ARG A 11 12.87 -14.26 -10.98
CA ARG A 11 13.58 -14.98 -12.05
C ARG A 11 13.06 -14.68 -13.46
N ILE A 12 11.97 -13.96 -13.58
CA ILE A 12 11.25 -13.80 -14.85
C ILE A 12 11.27 -12.35 -15.31
N ARG A 13 11.25 -11.39 -14.38
CA ARG A 13 11.23 -9.97 -14.69
C ARG A 13 12.65 -9.42 -14.85
N GLU A 14 12.81 -8.43 -15.73
CA GLU A 14 14.09 -7.73 -15.91
C GLU A 14 14.23 -6.55 -14.95
N VAL A 15 13.12 -5.97 -14.51
CA VAL A 15 13.06 -4.79 -13.64
C VAL A 15 12.18 -5.09 -12.44
N ASN A 16 12.68 -4.77 -11.27
CA ASN A 16 11.86 -4.77 -10.04
C ASN A 16 11.00 -3.50 -10.05
N GLN A 17 9.69 -3.68 -10.00
CA GLN A 17 8.72 -2.60 -9.98
C GLN A 17 8.17 -2.34 -8.57
N ASP A 18 8.59 -3.15 -7.59
CA ASP A 18 8.25 -2.93 -6.19
C ASP A 18 9.16 -1.89 -5.57
N TYR A 19 8.61 -1.07 -4.70
CA TYR A 19 9.36 -0.14 -3.87
C TYR A 19 8.94 -0.25 -2.41
N ILE A 20 9.95 -0.23 -1.51
CA ILE A 20 9.75 -0.41 -0.08
C ILE A 20 10.33 0.77 0.67
N PHE A 21 9.61 1.26 1.67
CA PHE A 21 10.12 2.19 2.66
C PHE A 21 9.93 1.62 4.06
N CYS A 22 11.00 1.64 4.86
CA CYS A 22 10.99 1.08 6.21
C CYS A 22 11.78 2.01 7.14
N SER A 23 11.09 2.72 8.02
CA SER A 23 11.70 3.57 9.04
C SER A 23 11.14 3.26 10.42
N MET A 24 12.01 2.92 11.35
CA MET A 24 11.68 2.84 12.78
C MET A 24 11.88 4.18 13.49
N GLU A 25 12.52 5.13 12.81
CA GLU A 25 12.69 6.50 13.27
C GLU A 25 11.51 7.36 12.82
N PRO A 26 11.22 8.47 13.52
CA PRO A 26 10.11 9.33 13.16
C PRO A 26 10.21 9.90 11.74
N VAL A 27 9.07 9.93 11.05
CA VAL A 27 8.88 10.61 9.76
C VAL A 27 7.81 11.68 9.94
N GLY A 28 8.23 12.93 10.02
CA GLY A 28 7.34 14.02 10.44
C GLY A 28 6.80 13.76 11.84
N LYS A 29 5.47 13.71 11.99
CA LYS A 29 4.80 13.44 13.26
C LYS A 29 4.47 11.97 13.50
N LEU A 30 4.72 11.09 12.53
CA LEU A 30 4.57 9.65 12.71
C LEU A 30 5.83 9.06 13.34
N PRO A 31 5.73 8.27 14.44
CA PRO A 31 6.90 7.75 15.16
C PRO A 31 7.67 6.67 14.40
N ASN A 32 7.09 6.11 13.37
CA ASN A 32 7.65 5.13 12.45
C ASN A 32 6.80 5.11 11.17
N LEU A 33 7.34 4.55 10.08
CA LEU A 33 6.60 4.47 8.83
C LEU A 33 7.09 3.29 8.00
N PHE A 34 6.15 2.48 7.54
CA PHE A 34 6.40 1.33 6.68
C PHE A 34 5.50 1.42 5.45
N MET A 35 6.07 1.26 4.28
CA MET A 35 5.32 1.31 3.02
C MET A 35 5.81 0.25 2.05
N VAL A 36 4.87 -0.32 1.31
CA VAL A 36 5.12 -1.20 0.16
C VAL A 36 4.27 -0.71 -0.99
N ALA A 37 4.88 -0.61 -2.16
CA ALA A 37 4.24 -0.21 -3.40
C ALA A 37 4.65 -1.18 -4.52
N ASP A 38 3.67 -1.77 -5.21
CA ASP A 38 3.86 -2.62 -6.41
C ASP A 38 3.47 -1.79 -7.63
N GLY A 39 4.47 -1.39 -8.40
CA GLY A 39 4.30 -0.53 -9.54
C GLY A 39 3.79 -1.27 -10.76
N MET A 40 2.85 -0.65 -11.46
CA MET A 40 2.28 -1.16 -12.69
C MET A 40 2.47 -0.18 -13.84
N GLY A 41 2.65 -0.71 -15.03
CA GLY A 41 2.86 0.05 -16.27
C GLY A 41 3.80 -0.68 -17.20
N GLY A 42 3.89 -0.21 -18.46
CA GLY A 42 4.81 -0.79 -19.44
C GLY A 42 6.28 -0.52 -19.08
N HIS A 43 7.16 -1.52 -19.28
CA HIS A 43 8.61 -1.43 -19.10
C HIS A 43 9.08 -0.77 -17.77
N LYS A 44 9.51 0.49 -17.82
CA LYS A 44 10.08 1.23 -16.67
C LYS A 44 9.06 2.11 -15.94
N ALA A 45 7.83 2.19 -16.43
CA ALA A 45 6.83 3.09 -15.86
C ALA A 45 6.36 2.62 -14.48
N GLY A 46 6.30 1.31 -14.23
CA GLY A 46 5.95 0.75 -12.92
C GLY A 46 6.98 1.05 -11.83
N ASP A 47 8.29 0.87 -12.13
CA ASP A 47 9.37 1.22 -11.20
C ASP A 47 9.34 2.72 -10.83
N LEU A 48 9.15 3.58 -11.84
CA LEU A 48 8.98 5.01 -11.60
C LEU A 48 7.75 5.29 -10.73
N ALA A 49 6.61 4.64 -11.02
CA ALA A 49 5.36 4.90 -10.31
C ALA A 49 5.46 4.54 -8.82
N SER A 50 5.96 3.36 -8.48
CA SER A 50 6.10 2.91 -7.09
C SER A 50 7.07 3.80 -6.32
N ARG A 51 8.27 4.05 -6.87
CA ARG A 51 9.28 4.88 -6.24
C ARG A 51 8.81 6.32 -6.06
N TYR A 52 8.34 6.97 -7.12
CA TYR A 52 7.89 8.36 -7.09
C TYR A 52 6.74 8.56 -6.10
N THR A 53 5.81 7.60 -6.04
CA THR A 53 4.71 7.63 -5.07
C THR A 53 5.21 7.59 -3.63
N VAL A 54 6.10 6.65 -3.30
CA VAL A 54 6.62 6.49 -1.93
C VAL A 54 7.48 7.69 -1.51
N GLU A 55 8.31 8.22 -2.41
CA GLU A 55 9.12 9.42 -2.16
C GLU A 55 8.22 10.64 -1.90
N THR A 56 7.23 10.88 -2.77
CA THR A 56 6.27 11.98 -2.63
C THR A 56 5.49 11.87 -1.33
N LEU A 57 5.01 10.68 -1.01
CA LEU A 57 4.23 10.40 0.21
C LEU A 57 5.09 10.65 1.46
N THR A 58 6.34 10.20 1.45
CA THR A 58 7.29 10.43 2.54
C THR A 58 7.53 11.93 2.78
N ASP A 59 7.69 12.70 1.72
CA ASP A 59 7.92 14.16 1.83
C ASP A 59 6.65 14.89 2.28
N SER A 60 5.48 14.50 1.81
CA SER A 60 4.20 15.03 2.27
C SER A 60 3.99 14.77 3.77
N ILE A 61 4.23 13.54 4.23
CA ILE A 61 4.13 13.16 5.66
C ILE A 61 5.08 14.00 6.52
N LYS A 62 6.33 14.19 6.10
CA LYS A 62 7.32 15.00 6.83
C LYS A 62 6.86 16.45 7.04
N ASN A 63 6.14 17.01 6.08
CA ASN A 63 5.71 18.40 6.06
C ASN A 63 4.27 18.59 6.59
N SER A 64 3.59 17.52 7.02
CA SER A 64 2.22 17.60 7.49
C SER A 64 2.09 18.42 8.78
N ALA A 65 1.14 19.35 8.79
CA ALA A 65 0.78 20.11 9.98
C ALA A 65 -0.17 19.36 10.93
N SER A 66 -0.87 18.33 10.44
CA SER A 66 -1.82 17.53 11.22
C SER A 66 -1.13 16.70 12.30
N ASP A 67 -1.84 16.42 13.40
CA ASP A 67 -1.42 15.48 14.44
C ASP A 67 -2.19 14.14 14.34
N ASN A 68 -3.20 14.08 13.48
CA ASN A 68 -4.00 12.87 13.30
C ASN A 68 -3.34 11.97 12.24
N PRO A 69 -2.94 10.74 12.57
CA PRO A 69 -2.21 9.85 11.66
C PRO A 69 -3.02 9.49 10.41
N ILE A 70 -4.34 9.35 10.53
CA ILE A 70 -5.21 9.05 9.37
C ILE A 70 -5.22 10.24 8.41
N THR A 71 -5.36 11.46 8.93
CA THR A 71 -5.33 12.68 8.12
C THR A 71 -3.98 12.85 7.44
N ILE A 72 -2.88 12.68 8.19
CA ILE A 72 -1.51 12.76 7.64
C ILE A 72 -1.34 11.82 6.45
N ILE A 73 -1.73 10.55 6.61
CA ILE A 73 -1.56 9.54 5.57
C ILE A 73 -2.52 9.80 4.40
N ASN A 74 -3.78 10.15 4.68
CA ASN A 74 -4.76 10.42 3.63
C ASN A 74 -4.36 11.58 2.73
N ASP A 75 -3.95 12.71 3.33
CA ASP A 75 -3.54 13.90 2.57
C ASP A 75 -2.30 13.61 1.72
N ALA A 76 -1.35 12.84 2.26
CA ALA A 76 -0.18 12.39 1.53
C ALA A 76 -0.53 11.47 0.35
N ILE A 77 -1.51 10.58 0.51
CA ILE A 77 -2.00 9.71 -0.58
C ILE A 77 -2.64 10.54 -1.70
N VAL A 78 -3.47 11.52 -1.35
CA VAL A 78 -4.13 12.40 -2.33
C VAL A 78 -3.09 13.23 -3.09
N GLU A 79 -2.10 13.78 -2.39
CA GLU A 79 -1.00 14.53 -3.01
C GLU A 79 -0.18 13.63 -3.94
N ALA A 80 0.21 12.44 -3.49
CA ALA A 80 0.99 11.49 -4.30
C ALA A 80 0.23 11.06 -5.55
N ASN A 81 -1.09 10.81 -5.44
CA ASN A 81 -1.93 10.50 -6.60
C ASN A 81 -1.94 11.65 -7.63
N THR A 82 -2.13 12.87 -7.16
CA THR A 82 -2.15 14.06 -8.03
C THR A 82 -0.82 14.21 -8.76
N LYS A 83 0.28 14.17 -8.03
CA LYS A 83 1.64 14.30 -8.61
C LYS A 83 1.99 13.16 -9.56
N LEU A 84 1.54 11.92 -9.26
CA LEU A 84 1.76 10.80 -10.17
C LEU A 84 1.00 10.95 -11.48
N LEU A 85 -0.24 11.46 -11.43
CA LEU A 85 -1.03 11.77 -12.63
C LEU A 85 -0.40 12.89 -13.47
N GLU A 86 0.11 13.94 -12.83
CA GLU A 86 0.86 15.01 -13.49
C GLU A 86 2.11 14.45 -14.16
N LYS A 87 2.86 13.60 -13.44
CA LYS A 87 4.05 12.93 -13.97
C LYS A 87 3.73 12.02 -15.16
N ALA A 88 2.61 11.30 -15.10
CA ALA A 88 2.16 10.45 -16.20
C ALA A 88 1.82 11.25 -17.47
N ALA A 89 1.37 12.49 -17.32
CA ALA A 89 1.03 13.37 -18.43
C ALA A 89 2.27 13.98 -19.14
N GLU A 90 3.47 13.92 -18.53
CA GLU A 90 4.70 14.49 -19.12
C GLU A 90 5.19 13.72 -20.36
N SER A 91 4.84 12.43 -20.49
CA SER A 91 5.33 11.59 -21.60
C SER A 91 4.41 10.41 -21.89
N GLU A 92 4.24 10.07 -23.15
CA GLU A 92 3.50 8.89 -23.59
C GLU A 92 4.06 7.58 -23.00
N GLN A 93 5.38 7.52 -22.70
CA GLN A 93 5.98 6.34 -22.05
C GLN A 93 5.47 6.09 -20.63
N TYR A 94 4.86 7.09 -20.00
CA TYR A 94 4.29 7.00 -18.65
C TYR A 94 2.78 6.78 -18.66
N THR A 95 2.18 6.69 -19.84
CA THR A 95 0.74 6.48 -19.98
C THR A 95 0.30 5.22 -19.26
N GLY A 96 -0.68 5.35 -18.38
CA GLY A 96 -1.23 4.23 -17.61
C GLY A 96 -0.31 3.71 -16.51
N MET A 97 0.76 4.43 -16.13
CA MET A 97 1.52 4.07 -14.94
C MET A 97 0.69 4.27 -13.68
N GLY A 98 0.89 3.40 -12.72
CA GLY A 98 0.24 3.45 -11.42
C GLY A 98 0.96 2.54 -10.44
N THR A 99 0.48 2.52 -9.21
CA THR A 99 1.03 1.61 -8.21
C THR A 99 -0.01 1.27 -7.15
N THR A 100 0.12 0.09 -6.56
CA THR A 100 -0.52 -0.22 -5.29
C THR A 100 0.19 0.55 -4.17
N LEU A 101 -0.43 0.62 -3.01
CA LEU A 101 0.18 1.20 -1.83
C LEU A 101 -0.40 0.57 -0.56
N VAL A 102 0.46 0.09 0.31
CA VAL A 102 0.15 -0.19 1.71
C VAL A 102 1.03 0.69 2.58
N VAL A 103 0.42 1.44 3.47
CA VAL A 103 1.09 2.28 4.47
C VAL A 103 0.76 1.76 5.85
N CYS A 104 1.75 1.69 6.73
CA CYS A 104 1.57 1.29 8.12
C CYS A 104 2.38 2.20 9.04
N THR A 105 1.76 2.65 10.14
CA THR A 105 2.43 3.27 11.28
C THR A 105 1.90 2.68 12.57
N ILE A 106 2.76 2.56 13.59
CA ILE A 106 2.42 2.01 14.89
C ILE A 106 2.61 3.11 15.93
N ILE A 107 1.54 3.43 16.65
CA ILE A 107 1.51 4.47 17.68
C ILE A 107 0.99 3.85 18.97
N GLY A 108 1.86 3.70 19.97
CA GLY A 108 1.53 2.95 21.17
C GLY A 108 1.19 1.49 20.83
N GLU A 109 0.00 1.06 21.18
CA GLU A 109 -0.52 -0.29 20.91
C GLU A 109 -1.41 -0.37 19.65
N SER A 110 -1.63 0.73 18.95
CA SER A 110 -2.44 0.80 17.75
C SER A 110 -1.59 0.81 16.49
N MET A 111 -1.97 -0.02 15.54
CA MET A 111 -1.43 -0.02 14.18
C MET A 111 -2.45 0.63 13.24
N TYR A 112 -2.05 1.71 12.58
CA TYR A 112 -2.84 2.41 11.56
C TYR A 112 -2.35 1.99 10.18
N VAL A 113 -3.28 1.54 9.35
CA VAL A 113 -2.98 1.01 8.01
C VAL A 113 -3.83 1.73 6.98
N ALA A 114 -3.23 2.14 5.87
CA ALA A 114 -3.94 2.58 4.67
C ALA A 114 -3.61 1.63 3.50
N ASN A 115 -4.61 1.32 2.68
CA ASN A 115 -4.47 0.45 1.53
C ASN A 115 -5.09 1.03 0.26
N VAL A 116 -4.36 0.95 -0.84
CA VAL A 116 -4.83 1.16 -2.21
C VAL A 116 -4.26 0.05 -3.08
N GLY A 117 -5.11 -0.76 -3.68
CA GLY A 117 -4.68 -1.88 -4.53
C GLY A 117 -4.86 -3.25 -3.86
N ASP A 118 -4.14 -4.24 -4.34
CA ASP A 118 -4.21 -5.64 -3.90
C ASP A 118 -2.96 -6.13 -3.16
N SER A 119 -2.03 -5.22 -2.84
CA SER A 119 -0.96 -5.49 -1.87
C SER A 119 -1.55 -5.66 -0.47
N ARG A 120 -0.98 -6.55 0.33
CA ARG A 120 -1.62 -7.01 1.57
C ARG A 120 -0.76 -6.80 2.80
N LEU A 121 -1.41 -6.46 3.90
CA LEU A 121 -0.85 -6.48 5.24
C LEU A 121 -1.50 -7.58 6.06
N TYR A 122 -0.66 -8.37 6.73
CA TYR A 122 -1.09 -9.43 7.64
C TYR A 122 -0.58 -9.14 9.05
N LEU A 123 -1.42 -9.43 10.04
CA LEU A 123 -1.06 -9.49 11.45
C LEU A 123 -0.96 -10.96 11.88
N TYR A 124 0.07 -11.28 12.64
CA TYR A 124 0.23 -12.57 13.30
C TYR A 124 0.29 -12.40 14.82
N ASP A 125 -0.71 -12.93 15.49
CA ASP A 125 -0.88 -12.95 16.94
C ASP A 125 -1.09 -14.40 17.45
N GLY A 126 -0.40 -15.35 16.86
CA GLY A 126 -0.67 -16.79 16.98
C GLY A 126 -1.57 -17.31 15.85
N ARG A 127 -2.29 -16.43 15.18
CA ARG A 127 -3.08 -16.68 13.99
C ARG A 127 -2.79 -15.62 12.93
N LEU A 128 -2.59 -16.04 11.68
CA LEU A 128 -2.40 -15.12 10.57
C LEU A 128 -3.72 -14.52 10.11
N SER A 129 -3.86 -13.21 10.21
CA SER A 129 -5.06 -12.46 9.82
C SER A 129 -4.70 -11.40 8.79
N GLN A 130 -5.39 -11.37 7.65
CA GLN A 130 -5.25 -10.30 6.68
C GLN A 130 -6.01 -9.07 7.18
N ILE A 131 -5.32 -7.94 7.31
CA ILE A 131 -5.89 -6.67 7.76
C ILE A 131 -6.46 -5.88 6.59
N THR A 132 -5.73 -5.81 5.47
CA THR A 132 -6.14 -5.09 4.27
C THR A 132 -7.21 -5.86 3.48
N ARG A 133 -7.96 -5.14 2.65
CA ARG A 133 -8.89 -5.72 1.68
C ARG A 133 -8.40 -5.43 0.27
N ASP A 134 -8.31 -6.46 -0.57
CA ASP A 134 -7.85 -6.30 -1.94
C ASP A 134 -8.84 -5.47 -2.76
N HIS A 135 -8.34 -4.45 -3.43
CA HIS A 135 -9.08 -3.73 -4.47
C HIS A 135 -8.86 -4.43 -5.82
N SER A 136 -9.50 -5.58 -6.00
CA SER A 136 -9.43 -6.37 -7.22
C SER A 136 -10.80 -6.85 -7.65
N LEU A 137 -10.97 -7.05 -8.97
CA LEU A 137 -12.23 -7.51 -9.53
C LEU A 137 -12.70 -8.82 -8.89
N VAL A 138 -11.79 -9.76 -8.68
CA VAL A 138 -12.14 -11.07 -8.08
C VAL A 138 -12.51 -10.94 -6.62
N ALA A 139 -11.89 -10.02 -5.86
CA ALA A 139 -12.27 -9.77 -4.47
C ALA A 139 -13.68 -9.17 -4.37
N GLU A 140 -14.04 -8.26 -5.27
CA GLU A 140 -15.40 -7.72 -5.36
C GLU A 140 -16.42 -8.79 -5.73
N MET A 141 -16.11 -9.68 -6.69
CA MET A 141 -16.98 -10.80 -7.06
C MET A 141 -17.19 -11.77 -5.90
N VAL A 142 -16.16 -12.05 -5.11
CA VAL A 142 -16.27 -12.88 -3.90
C VAL A 142 -17.12 -12.20 -2.84
N ALA A 143 -16.92 -10.90 -2.61
CA ALA A 143 -17.71 -10.13 -1.64
C ALA A 143 -19.22 -10.08 -2.00
N LEU A 144 -19.53 -10.07 -3.30
CA LEU A 144 -20.91 -10.13 -3.82
C LEU A 144 -21.48 -11.56 -3.88
N GLY A 145 -20.72 -12.58 -3.45
CA GLY A 145 -21.15 -13.98 -3.53
C GLY A 145 -21.24 -14.55 -4.95
N LYS A 146 -20.65 -13.85 -5.94
CA LYS A 146 -20.66 -14.26 -7.35
C LYS A 146 -19.54 -15.23 -7.71
N LEU A 147 -18.55 -15.38 -6.82
CA LEU A 147 -17.37 -16.23 -7.04
C LEU A 147 -16.93 -16.84 -5.70
N GLY A 148 -16.56 -18.11 -5.73
CA GLY A 148 -15.94 -18.77 -4.58
C GLY A 148 -14.51 -18.33 -4.36
N ARG A 149 -14.01 -18.35 -3.10
CA ARG A 149 -12.62 -17.94 -2.78
C ARG A 149 -11.57 -18.77 -3.53
N ASP A 150 -11.81 -20.06 -3.71
CA ASP A 150 -10.88 -20.96 -4.42
C ASP A 150 -10.93 -20.75 -5.93
N GLU A 151 -12.10 -20.40 -6.48
CA GLU A 151 -12.26 -20.03 -7.87
C GLU A 151 -11.58 -18.71 -8.20
N ALA A 152 -11.64 -17.72 -7.28
CA ALA A 152 -11.01 -16.43 -7.43
C ALA A 152 -9.49 -16.54 -7.67
N ARG A 153 -8.83 -17.51 -7.02
CA ARG A 153 -7.38 -17.76 -7.19
C ARG A 153 -6.99 -18.22 -8.59
N ARG A 154 -7.92 -18.84 -9.31
CA ARG A 154 -7.70 -19.42 -10.66
C ARG A 154 -8.40 -18.63 -11.76
N HIS A 155 -9.14 -17.58 -11.38
CA HIS A 155 -9.90 -16.78 -12.31
C HIS A 155 -8.98 -16.05 -13.29
N GLU A 156 -9.38 -15.97 -14.58
CA GLU A 156 -8.59 -15.30 -15.63
C GLU A 156 -8.29 -13.83 -15.34
N LYS A 157 -9.21 -13.15 -14.64
CA LYS A 157 -9.10 -11.73 -14.25
C LYS A 157 -8.58 -11.53 -12.82
N LYS A 158 -7.88 -12.52 -12.24
CA LYS A 158 -7.36 -12.43 -10.86
C LYS A 158 -6.37 -11.28 -10.63
N ASN A 159 -5.72 -10.81 -11.70
CA ASN A 159 -4.73 -9.73 -11.65
C ASN A 159 -5.34 -8.37 -12.03
N VAL A 160 -6.68 -8.26 -12.15
CA VAL A 160 -7.34 -6.98 -12.46
C VAL A 160 -7.59 -6.21 -11.18
N ILE A 161 -6.82 -5.13 -10.99
CA ILE A 161 -6.94 -4.21 -9.87
C ILE A 161 -8.00 -3.16 -10.17
N THR A 162 -8.81 -2.81 -9.18
CA THR A 162 -9.91 -1.84 -9.31
C THR A 162 -9.56 -0.46 -8.76
N ARG A 163 -8.51 -0.35 -7.93
CA ARG A 163 -7.96 0.92 -7.43
C ARG A 163 -6.43 0.90 -7.43
N ALA A 164 -5.83 2.02 -7.86
CA ALA A 164 -4.39 2.24 -7.84
C ALA A 164 -4.10 3.73 -7.72
N ILE A 165 -2.97 4.08 -7.11
CA ILE A 165 -2.41 5.43 -7.19
C ILE A 165 -2.05 5.71 -8.65
N GLY A 166 -2.45 6.85 -9.18
CA GLY A 166 -2.29 7.19 -10.61
C GLY A 166 -3.36 6.59 -11.53
N GLY A 167 -4.30 5.77 -10.99
CA GLY A 167 -5.34 5.13 -11.78
C GLY A 167 -6.55 6.01 -12.09
N ALA A 168 -6.86 6.97 -11.22
CA ALA A 168 -7.98 7.88 -11.36
C ALA A 168 -7.69 9.23 -10.71
N LYS A 169 -8.41 10.28 -11.13
CA LYS A 169 -8.25 11.63 -10.59
C LYS A 169 -8.58 11.70 -9.09
N GLU A 170 -9.63 11.01 -8.68
CA GLU A 170 -10.01 10.87 -7.28
C GLU A 170 -9.56 9.52 -6.77
N ILE A 171 -8.91 9.52 -5.62
CA ILE A 171 -8.43 8.32 -4.96
C ILE A 171 -9.03 8.19 -3.56
N MET A 172 -9.47 7.00 -3.21
CA MET A 172 -9.91 6.65 -1.87
C MET A 172 -9.07 5.47 -1.36
N ALA A 173 -8.36 5.69 -0.26
CA ALA A 173 -7.71 4.63 0.47
C ALA A 173 -8.69 3.99 1.47
N ASP A 174 -8.60 2.69 1.67
CA ASP A 174 -9.24 2.03 2.80
C ASP A 174 -8.32 2.15 4.03
N PHE A 175 -8.90 2.54 5.18
CA PHE A 175 -8.17 2.67 6.44
C PHE A 175 -8.59 1.57 7.40
N PHE A 176 -7.60 1.03 8.11
CA PHE A 176 -7.80 0.01 9.13
C PHE A 176 -7.02 0.41 10.39
N GLU A 177 -7.60 0.10 11.54
CA GLU A 177 -6.93 0.18 12.84
C GLU A 177 -6.93 -1.21 13.46
N ALA A 178 -5.77 -1.65 13.95
CA ALA A 178 -5.64 -2.90 14.67
C ALA A 178 -4.88 -2.67 15.97
N CYS A 179 -5.42 -3.18 17.07
CA CYS A 179 -4.75 -3.15 18.36
C CYS A 179 -3.73 -4.28 18.42
N LEU A 180 -2.49 -3.93 18.76
CA LEU A 180 -1.38 -4.87 18.99
C LEU A 180 -1.37 -5.25 20.47
N LEU A 181 -2.39 -5.96 20.94
CA LEU A 181 -2.38 -6.50 22.29
C LEU A 181 -1.31 -7.58 22.37
N TYR A 182 -0.18 -7.24 22.97
CA TYR A 182 0.69 -8.27 23.52
C TYR A 182 -0.06 -8.90 24.70
N THR A 183 -0.67 -10.04 24.46
CA THR A 183 -1.02 -10.93 25.57
C THR A 183 0.28 -11.52 26.12
N SER A 184 1.04 -10.68 26.84
CA SER A 184 2.00 -11.19 27.79
C SER A 184 1.22 -11.46 29.07
N ASP A 185 0.52 -12.57 29.13
CA ASP A 185 0.13 -13.18 30.40
C ASP A 185 -0.60 -14.48 30.13
N ALA A 186 0.16 -15.46 29.68
CA ALA A 186 -0.13 -16.85 29.98
C ALA A 186 1.04 -17.33 30.85
N ALA A 187 1.11 -16.78 32.04
CA ALA A 187 1.97 -17.30 33.11
C ALA A 187 1.16 -17.23 34.38
N ASP A 188 0.57 -18.34 34.74
CA ASP A 188 0.67 -19.01 36.05
C ASP A 188 -0.22 -20.25 36.07
#